data_8dbf567a102c1b920c20c142812dc778
#
_entry.id   8dbf567a102c1b920c20c142812dc778
#
_cell.length_a   1.000
_cell.length_b   1.000
_cell.length_c   1.000
_cell.angle_alpha   90.00
_cell.angle_beta   90.00
_cell.angle_gamma   90.00
#
_symmetry.space_group_name_H-M   'P 1'
#
loop_
_entity.id
_entity.type
_entity.pdbx_description
1 polymer ?
#
loop_
_entity_poly.entity_id
_entity_poly.type
_entity_poly.pdbx_seq_one_letter_code
_entity_poly.pdbx_strand_id
1 'polypeptide(L)'
;GVDGLIMQDLGAVRVIRSMFPDLEVHASTQQTITSVAGARMAQRFGMTRAVVSRELSLQEIRKIHDESGMELEVFCHGAMCYSYSGACFMSSLLGGRSGNRGRCAGTCRLCYETAGQKGYYLSMKDMQTIELLPELIEAGAYSFKIEGRMKSPVYTAGVVSVYRKYLDLALDCIDRKQGAAKHTEAAATSEEKRHAERPAMAGGQRSGVSGTAAKQMPDYRVAEEDLRTLREIFDRGGTSSYLKKHNGADMIALSEKKFRAVDQTVTERIQAAYIDRNRTITVDAAMDMTVGAPAVLTLSDAAGRMVTAVSEDLVLPAEQRPMQVAEVEARLRKTGGTAFTFGDVQVSVHGDAFYPVGRLNELRRTALAMYEEEILRGSQRTYAAQSDR
;
A
#
# COMPACT_ATOMS: atom_id res chain seq x y z
N GLY A 1 -4.15 5.08 -15.57
CA GLY A 1 -5.25 5.55 -14.74
C GLY A 1 -4.94 5.48 -13.26
N VAL A 2 -5.84 5.95 -12.41
CA VAL A 2 -5.78 5.79 -10.97
C VAL A 2 -6.98 4.98 -10.50
N ASP A 3 -6.81 4.19 -9.43
CA ASP A 3 -7.87 3.33 -8.90
C ASP A 3 -8.82 4.10 -7.97
N GLY A 4 -8.31 5.13 -7.29
CA GLY A 4 -9.08 5.97 -6.39
C GLY A 4 -8.40 7.31 -6.08
N LEU A 5 -9.13 8.23 -5.47
CA LEU A 5 -8.65 9.55 -5.06
C LEU A 5 -8.87 9.78 -3.56
N ILE A 6 -7.85 10.27 -2.87
CA ILE A 6 -7.96 10.73 -1.49
C ILE A 6 -8.21 12.24 -1.52
N MET A 7 -9.38 12.70 -1.03
CA MET A 7 -9.82 14.06 -1.18
C MET A 7 -10.22 14.71 0.15
N GLN A 8 -9.91 16.01 0.30
CA GLN A 8 -10.33 16.81 1.44
C GLN A 8 -11.55 17.66 1.11
N ASP A 9 -11.55 18.33 -0.04
CA ASP A 9 -12.55 19.31 -0.43
C ASP A 9 -13.83 18.65 -0.89
N LEU A 10 -14.95 18.93 -0.22
CA LEU A 10 -16.26 18.33 -0.50
C LEU A 10 -16.85 18.79 -1.84
N GLY A 11 -16.54 20.01 -2.28
CA GLY A 11 -16.96 20.51 -3.58
C GLY A 11 -16.27 19.74 -4.70
N ALA A 12 -14.95 19.53 -4.58
CA ALA A 12 -14.20 18.72 -5.52
C ALA A 12 -14.67 17.25 -5.53
N VAL A 13 -15.01 16.67 -4.37
CA VAL A 13 -15.62 15.33 -4.29
C VAL A 13 -16.91 15.27 -5.12
N ARG A 14 -17.79 16.27 -4.96
CA ARG A 14 -19.05 16.31 -5.71
C ARG A 14 -18.81 16.36 -7.21
N VAL A 15 -17.87 17.19 -7.67
CA VAL A 15 -17.52 17.29 -9.09
C VAL A 15 -16.98 15.95 -9.61
N ILE A 16 -16.01 15.36 -8.92
CA ILE A 16 -15.42 14.07 -9.34
C ILE A 16 -16.48 12.96 -9.37
N ARG A 17 -17.35 12.87 -8.38
CA ARG A 17 -18.43 11.87 -8.36
C ARG A 17 -19.45 12.04 -9.48
N SER A 18 -19.68 13.28 -9.92
CA SER A 18 -20.56 13.54 -11.07
C SER A 18 -19.92 13.19 -12.41
N MET A 19 -18.60 13.39 -12.54
CA MET A 19 -17.86 13.16 -13.79
C MET A 19 -17.40 11.70 -13.94
N PHE A 20 -17.05 11.05 -12.85
CA PHE A 20 -16.48 9.70 -12.78
C PHE A 20 -17.19 8.90 -11.68
N PRO A 21 -18.42 8.45 -11.93
CA PRO A 21 -19.25 7.78 -10.89
C PRO A 21 -18.62 6.48 -10.35
N ASP A 22 -17.83 5.79 -11.18
CA ASP A 22 -17.19 4.52 -10.83
C ASP A 22 -15.82 4.69 -10.15
N LEU A 23 -15.28 5.92 -10.10
CA LEU A 23 -13.99 6.17 -9.46
C LEU A 23 -14.15 6.21 -7.93
N GLU A 24 -13.38 5.40 -7.22
CA GLU A 24 -13.40 5.44 -5.76
C GLU A 24 -12.88 6.78 -5.23
N VAL A 25 -13.57 7.31 -4.23
CA VAL A 25 -13.16 8.52 -3.52
C VAL A 25 -13.08 8.23 -2.02
N HIS A 26 -11.92 8.51 -1.45
CA HIS A 26 -11.63 8.31 -0.04
C HIS A 26 -11.54 9.65 0.69
N ALA A 27 -12.13 9.71 1.87
CA ALA A 27 -12.01 10.89 2.73
C ALA A 27 -10.58 11.02 3.27
N SER A 28 -9.95 12.15 3.00
CA SER A 28 -8.61 12.45 3.52
C SER A 28 -8.62 12.57 5.04
N THR A 29 -7.49 12.23 5.69
CA THR A 29 -7.27 12.55 7.12
C THR A 29 -7.46 14.05 7.41
N GLN A 30 -7.30 14.91 6.42
CA GLN A 30 -7.51 16.35 6.53
C GLN A 30 -8.99 16.76 6.67
N GLN A 31 -9.93 15.83 6.49
CA GLN A 31 -11.34 16.02 6.87
C GLN A 31 -11.58 15.82 8.37
N THR A 32 -10.56 15.42 9.12
CA THR A 32 -10.57 15.28 10.59
C THR A 32 -11.72 14.39 11.08
N ILE A 33 -11.89 13.21 10.45
CA ILE A 33 -12.92 12.25 10.83
C ILE A 33 -12.51 11.57 12.13
N THR A 34 -13.24 11.87 13.21
CA THR A 34 -13.01 11.38 14.57
C THR A 34 -14.24 10.73 15.19
N SER A 35 -15.33 10.55 14.43
CA SER A 35 -16.59 10.05 14.95
C SER A 35 -17.39 9.31 13.89
N VAL A 36 -18.38 8.53 14.35
CA VAL A 36 -19.37 7.86 13.52
C VAL A 36 -20.14 8.87 12.64
N ALA A 37 -20.49 10.03 13.19
CA ALA A 37 -21.17 11.06 12.43
C ALA A 37 -20.33 11.61 11.28
N GLY A 38 -19.03 11.80 11.50
CA GLY A 38 -18.08 12.20 10.43
C GLY A 38 -17.98 11.15 9.34
N ALA A 39 -17.86 9.86 9.69
CA ALA A 39 -17.83 8.77 8.74
C ALA A 39 -19.13 8.68 7.91
N ARG A 40 -20.26 8.75 8.55
CA ARG A 40 -21.58 8.78 7.87
C ARG A 40 -21.75 10.00 6.97
N MET A 41 -21.17 11.15 7.35
CA MET A 41 -21.18 12.34 6.49
C MET A 41 -20.36 12.10 5.23
N ALA A 42 -19.16 11.53 5.35
CA ALA A 42 -18.35 11.16 4.19
C ALA A 42 -19.07 10.19 3.25
N GLN A 43 -19.78 9.18 3.79
CA GLN A 43 -20.61 8.26 2.99
C GLN A 43 -21.72 8.99 2.21
N ARG A 44 -22.37 10.00 2.81
CA ARG A 44 -23.41 10.80 2.12
C ARG A 44 -22.84 11.58 0.92
N PHE A 45 -21.55 11.91 0.93
CA PHE A 45 -20.85 12.49 -0.22
C PHE A 45 -20.35 11.43 -1.22
N GLY A 46 -20.68 10.16 -1.03
CA GLY A 46 -20.28 9.06 -1.92
C GLY A 46 -18.84 8.60 -1.74
N MET A 47 -18.21 8.90 -0.60
CA MET A 47 -16.89 8.36 -0.28
C MET A 47 -17.02 6.94 0.27
N THR A 48 -16.12 6.05 -0.16
CA THR A 48 -16.15 4.61 0.17
C THR A 48 -15.24 4.26 1.35
N ARG A 49 -14.19 5.06 1.59
CA ARG A 49 -13.21 4.84 2.67
C ARG A 49 -12.91 6.15 3.39
N ALA A 50 -12.66 6.07 4.70
CA ALA A 50 -12.18 7.18 5.50
C ALA A 50 -10.77 6.94 6.03
N VAL A 51 -9.84 7.87 5.73
CA VAL A 51 -8.57 7.96 6.44
C VAL A 51 -8.85 8.68 7.75
N VAL A 52 -9.06 7.92 8.83
CA VAL A 52 -9.40 8.48 10.13
C VAL A 52 -8.23 9.25 10.77
N SER A 53 -8.55 10.12 11.71
CA SER A 53 -7.55 10.90 12.43
C SER A 53 -6.64 10.02 13.28
N ARG A 54 -5.38 10.45 13.46
CA ARG A 54 -4.36 9.73 14.25
C ARG A 54 -4.62 9.78 15.75
N GLU A 55 -5.54 10.60 16.17
CA GLU A 55 -5.88 10.87 17.58
C GLU A 55 -6.83 9.86 18.18
N LEU A 56 -7.32 8.90 17.38
CA LEU A 56 -8.28 7.89 17.81
C LEU A 56 -7.63 6.74 18.60
N SER A 57 -8.36 6.24 19.58
CA SER A 57 -8.09 4.98 20.27
C SER A 57 -8.62 3.78 19.47
N LEU A 58 -8.16 2.57 19.79
CA LEU A 58 -8.68 1.32 19.24
C LEU A 58 -10.20 1.18 19.43
N GLN A 59 -10.72 1.63 20.58
CA GLN A 59 -12.14 1.59 20.87
C GLN A 59 -12.96 2.54 19.97
N GLU A 60 -12.44 3.74 19.73
CA GLU A 60 -13.10 4.71 18.84
C GLU A 60 -13.06 4.27 17.38
N ILE A 61 -11.93 3.68 16.93
CA ILE A 61 -11.82 3.09 15.58
C ILE A 61 -12.87 1.99 15.41
N ARG A 62 -12.94 1.05 16.37
CA ARG A 62 -13.96 -0.02 16.37
C ARG A 62 -15.37 0.55 16.34
N LYS A 63 -15.67 1.53 17.17
CA LYS A 63 -17.01 2.17 17.19
C LYS A 63 -17.37 2.80 15.86
N ILE A 64 -16.42 3.50 15.21
CA ILE A 64 -16.66 4.08 13.89
C ILE A 64 -16.91 2.98 12.86
N HIS A 65 -16.12 1.91 12.87
CA HIS A 65 -16.28 0.77 11.97
C HIS A 65 -17.67 0.12 12.15
N ASP A 66 -17.97 -0.32 13.37
CA ASP A 66 -19.17 -1.11 13.67
C ASP A 66 -20.47 -0.32 13.42
N GLU A 67 -20.51 0.96 13.77
CA GLU A 67 -21.71 1.79 13.66
C GLU A 67 -21.88 2.46 12.29
N SER A 68 -20.81 2.69 11.52
CA SER A 68 -20.92 3.31 10.19
C SER A 68 -20.87 2.30 9.05
N GLY A 69 -20.21 1.15 9.24
CA GLY A 69 -19.92 0.19 8.17
C GLY A 69 -18.96 0.70 7.10
N MET A 70 -18.27 1.82 7.35
CA MET A 70 -17.34 2.44 6.41
C MET A 70 -15.99 1.72 6.46
N GLU A 71 -15.34 1.53 5.31
CA GLU A 71 -13.95 1.10 5.28
C GLU A 71 -13.06 2.15 5.95
N LEU A 72 -12.22 1.72 6.89
CA LEU A 72 -11.32 2.60 7.62
C LEU A 72 -9.87 2.40 7.19
N GLU A 73 -9.21 3.49 6.83
CA GLU A 73 -7.77 3.54 6.67
C GLU A 73 -7.14 4.19 7.90
N VAL A 74 -6.22 3.49 8.55
CA VAL A 74 -5.63 3.89 9.82
C VAL A 74 -4.13 4.09 9.66
N PHE A 75 -3.59 5.19 10.21
CA PHE A 75 -2.15 5.34 10.28
C PHE A 75 -1.53 4.32 11.23
N CYS A 76 -0.43 3.72 10.82
CA CYS A 76 0.28 2.71 11.60
C CYS A 76 1.76 3.05 11.84
N HIS A 77 2.37 3.93 11.05
CA HIS A 77 3.77 4.28 11.19
C HIS A 77 4.08 5.70 10.70
N GLY A 78 5.10 6.32 11.31
CA GLY A 78 5.71 7.55 10.86
C GLY A 78 5.33 8.78 11.67
N ALA A 79 5.52 9.97 11.10
CA ALA A 79 5.44 11.21 11.82
C ALA A 79 4.05 11.51 12.40
N MET A 80 4.01 11.80 13.71
CA MET A 80 2.82 12.32 14.37
C MET A 80 2.72 13.83 14.20
N CYS A 81 1.50 14.32 14.04
CA CYS A 81 1.19 15.76 14.06
C CYS A 81 0.87 16.19 15.49
N TYR A 82 1.33 17.38 15.90
CA TYR A 82 0.99 17.95 17.20
C TYR A 82 -0.46 18.43 17.27
N SER A 83 -0.98 18.92 16.14
CA SER A 83 -2.37 19.36 16.01
C SER A 83 -3.26 18.20 15.57
N TYR A 84 -4.57 18.32 15.81
CA TYR A 84 -5.54 17.47 15.16
C TYR A 84 -5.30 17.42 13.65
N SER A 85 -5.48 16.26 13.07
CA SER A 85 -5.21 16.00 11.66
C SER A 85 -5.94 17.02 10.77
N GLY A 86 -5.19 17.74 9.94
CA GLY A 86 -5.72 18.76 9.03
C GLY A 86 -6.02 20.13 9.62
N ALA A 87 -5.94 20.32 10.93
CA ALA A 87 -6.36 21.58 11.59
C ALA A 87 -5.20 22.54 11.94
N CYS A 88 -3.95 22.28 11.51
CA CYS A 88 -2.81 23.12 11.81
C CYS A 88 -2.61 24.27 10.83
N PHE A 89 -2.63 25.50 11.31
CA PHE A 89 -2.32 26.72 10.55
C PHE A 89 -0.95 27.32 10.86
N MET A 90 -0.19 26.76 11.81
CA MET A 90 1.06 27.33 12.29
C MET A 90 2.08 27.59 11.15
N SER A 91 2.26 26.60 10.27
CA SER A 91 3.16 26.72 9.12
C SER A 91 2.69 27.77 8.09
N SER A 92 1.38 27.97 7.97
CA SER A 92 0.81 29.01 7.09
C SER A 92 1.02 30.41 7.67
N LEU A 93 0.79 30.57 8.96
CA LEU A 93 0.91 31.86 9.66
C LEU A 93 2.37 32.32 9.75
N LEU A 94 3.29 31.40 10.08
CA LEU A 94 4.70 31.77 10.28
C LEU A 94 5.53 31.82 9.00
N GLY A 95 5.10 31.19 7.92
CA GLY A 95 5.94 31.08 6.72
C GLY A 95 5.17 30.95 5.40
N GLY A 96 3.88 31.23 5.36
CA GLY A 96 3.05 31.16 4.14
C GLY A 96 2.94 29.76 3.54
N ARG A 97 3.29 28.69 4.29
CA ARG A 97 3.34 27.30 3.81
C ARG A 97 2.19 26.50 4.40
N SER A 98 1.17 26.23 3.60
CA SER A 98 0.02 25.45 4.07
C SER A 98 0.35 23.96 4.28
N GLY A 99 0.20 23.49 5.52
CA GLY A 99 0.28 22.07 5.86
C GLY A 99 -0.77 21.24 5.14
N ASN A 100 -1.98 21.78 5.00
CA ASN A 100 -3.10 21.11 4.31
C ASN A 100 -2.87 20.92 2.81
N ARG A 101 -2.02 21.79 2.21
CA ARG A 101 -1.57 21.65 0.82
C ARG A 101 -0.25 20.87 0.71
N GLY A 102 0.11 20.14 1.77
CA GLY A 102 1.31 19.36 1.82
C GLY A 102 2.63 20.12 1.91
N ARG A 103 2.61 21.39 2.26
CA ARG A 103 3.79 22.26 2.32
C ARG A 103 4.19 22.60 3.75
N CYS A 104 3.83 21.75 4.73
CA CYS A 104 4.17 21.93 6.13
C CYS A 104 5.68 22.14 6.31
N ALA A 105 6.08 23.21 7.01
CA ALA A 105 7.47 23.51 7.32
C ALA A 105 7.99 22.78 8.58
N GLY A 106 7.12 22.00 9.26
CA GLY A 106 7.51 21.27 10.48
C GLY A 106 7.81 22.21 11.65
N THR A 107 7.12 23.34 11.75
CA THR A 107 7.32 24.34 12.82
C THR A 107 7.23 23.73 14.22
N CYS A 108 6.35 22.75 14.45
CA CYS A 108 6.26 22.01 15.71
C CYS A 108 7.54 21.21 16.06
N ARG A 109 8.48 21.08 15.13
CA ARG A 109 9.76 20.36 15.33
C ARG A 109 10.92 21.26 15.70
N LEU A 110 10.69 22.56 15.79
CA LEU A 110 11.71 23.53 16.18
C LEU A 110 11.88 23.54 17.70
N CYS A 111 13.07 23.99 18.13
CA CYS A 111 13.35 24.29 19.53
C CYS A 111 12.68 25.62 19.89
N TYR A 112 11.90 25.61 20.94
CA TYR A 112 11.25 26.78 21.50
C TYR A 112 11.83 27.13 22.87
N GLU A 113 11.69 28.39 23.27
CA GLU A 113 12.06 28.85 24.61
C GLU A 113 10.81 29.33 25.35
N THR A 114 10.64 28.87 26.57
CA THR A 114 9.58 29.30 27.49
C THR A 114 10.13 29.38 28.91
N ALA A 115 9.84 30.43 29.64
CA ALA A 115 10.34 30.67 31.00
C ALA A 115 11.88 30.47 31.13
N GLY A 116 12.65 30.91 30.12
CA GLY A 116 14.11 30.77 30.11
C GLY A 116 14.63 29.34 29.84
N GLN A 117 13.76 28.42 29.55
CA GLN A 117 14.12 27.04 29.21
C GLN A 117 13.89 26.72 27.73
N LYS A 118 14.89 26.13 27.07
CA LYS A 118 14.81 25.70 25.68
C LYS A 118 14.41 24.24 25.61
N GLY A 119 13.51 23.91 24.66
CA GLY A 119 13.06 22.54 24.46
C GLY A 119 12.20 22.34 23.22
N TYR A 120 11.97 21.09 22.86
CA TYR A 120 11.16 20.67 21.71
C TYR A 120 9.71 20.36 22.15
N TYR A 121 9.08 21.33 22.82
CA TYR A 121 7.79 21.19 23.51
C TYR A 121 6.63 20.76 22.63
N LEU A 122 6.72 20.98 21.32
CA LEU A 122 5.68 20.62 20.34
C LEU A 122 6.08 19.41 19.49
N SER A 123 7.26 18.81 19.72
CA SER A 123 7.77 17.72 18.90
C SER A 123 7.23 16.36 19.37
N MET A 124 6.26 15.85 18.64
CA MET A 124 5.73 14.49 18.90
C MET A 124 6.75 13.40 18.53
N LYS A 125 6.77 12.32 19.28
CA LYS A 125 7.42 11.06 18.88
C LYS A 125 6.73 10.50 17.64
N ASP A 126 7.42 9.62 16.89
CA ASP A 126 6.83 8.99 15.73
C ASP A 126 5.90 7.84 16.14
N MET A 127 4.84 7.63 15.36
CA MET A 127 3.97 6.49 15.51
C MET A 127 4.71 5.22 15.07
N GLN A 128 4.66 4.18 15.90
CA GLN A 128 5.14 2.84 15.59
C GLN A 128 4.21 1.83 16.26
N THR A 129 3.31 1.24 15.49
CA THR A 129 2.22 0.40 16.02
C THR A 129 2.27 -1.02 15.49
N ILE A 130 3.44 -1.46 15.03
CA ILE A 130 3.61 -2.78 14.44
C ILE A 130 3.22 -3.92 15.40
N GLU A 131 3.43 -3.73 16.70
CA GLU A 131 3.04 -4.69 17.73
C GLU A 131 1.52 -4.73 17.98
N LEU A 132 0.77 -3.78 17.43
CA LEU A 132 -0.69 -3.62 17.58
C LEU A 132 -1.46 -3.92 16.29
N LEU A 133 -0.81 -4.49 15.26
CA LEU A 133 -1.49 -4.80 14.00
C LEU A 133 -2.69 -5.75 14.19
N PRO A 134 -2.61 -6.82 15.01
CA PRO A 134 -3.77 -7.67 15.26
C PRO A 134 -4.95 -6.90 15.86
N GLU A 135 -4.70 -6.06 16.87
CA GLU A 135 -5.75 -5.28 17.53
C GLU A 135 -6.35 -4.21 16.59
N LEU A 136 -5.54 -3.64 15.70
CA LEU A 136 -6.01 -2.70 14.68
C LEU A 136 -6.91 -3.39 13.65
N ILE A 137 -6.54 -4.59 13.18
CA ILE A 137 -7.37 -5.40 12.29
C ILE A 137 -8.69 -5.77 12.98
N GLU A 138 -8.61 -6.26 14.22
CA GLU A 138 -9.80 -6.58 15.02
C GLU A 138 -10.67 -5.35 15.30
N ALA A 139 -10.10 -4.14 15.33
CA ALA A 139 -10.85 -2.88 15.46
C ALA A 139 -11.48 -2.42 14.14
N GLY A 140 -11.33 -3.14 13.04
CA GLY A 140 -11.92 -2.83 11.74
C GLY A 140 -11.05 -1.98 10.83
N ALA A 141 -9.74 -1.89 11.08
CA ALA A 141 -8.82 -1.28 10.12
C ALA A 141 -8.74 -2.13 8.85
N TYR A 142 -9.23 -1.61 7.75
CA TYR A 142 -9.20 -2.23 6.43
C TYR A 142 -7.89 -1.94 5.69
N SER A 143 -7.36 -0.73 5.83
CA SER A 143 -6.15 -0.25 5.18
C SER A 143 -5.19 0.38 6.18
N PHE A 144 -3.89 0.14 5.99
CA PHE A 144 -2.83 0.67 6.85
C PHE A 144 -2.03 1.73 6.12
N LYS A 145 -1.91 2.92 6.74
CA LYS A 145 -1.22 4.05 6.16
C LYS A 145 0.11 4.33 6.85
N ILE A 146 1.17 4.41 6.07
CA ILE A 146 2.50 4.81 6.51
C ILE A 146 2.73 6.28 6.13
N GLU A 147 3.06 7.12 7.12
CA GLU A 147 3.43 8.51 6.86
C GLU A 147 4.89 8.58 6.43
N GLY A 148 5.15 9.05 5.22
CA GLY A 148 6.50 9.07 4.68
C GLY A 148 6.73 10.13 3.61
N ARG A 149 5.87 11.15 3.51
CA ARG A 149 5.84 12.12 2.42
C ARG A 149 7.20 12.78 2.11
N MET A 150 7.98 13.12 3.14
CA MET A 150 9.28 13.79 3.01
C MET A 150 10.45 12.82 3.26
N LYS A 151 10.20 11.53 3.14
CA LYS A 151 11.18 10.49 3.41
C LYS A 151 11.82 9.96 2.14
N SER A 152 12.97 9.29 2.30
CA SER A 152 13.69 8.65 1.19
C SER A 152 12.96 7.41 0.67
N PRO A 153 13.26 6.95 -0.56
CA PRO A 153 12.78 5.66 -1.06
C PRO A 153 13.17 4.49 -0.13
N VAL A 154 14.37 4.53 0.45
CA VAL A 154 14.85 3.52 1.41
C VAL A 154 13.94 3.44 2.64
N TYR A 155 13.53 4.59 3.19
CA TYR A 155 12.56 4.62 4.29
C TYR A 155 11.26 3.93 3.89
N THR A 156 10.70 4.30 2.75
CA THR A 156 9.44 3.73 2.29
C THR A 156 9.57 2.23 2.08
N ALA A 157 10.59 1.78 1.35
CA ALA A 157 10.82 0.36 1.09
C ALA A 157 11.05 -0.45 2.37
N GLY A 158 11.88 0.06 3.28
CA GLY A 158 12.20 -0.62 4.54
C GLY A 158 10.99 -0.71 5.47
N VAL A 159 10.23 0.37 5.66
CA VAL A 159 9.04 0.35 6.51
C VAL A 159 7.97 -0.57 5.92
N VAL A 160 7.68 -0.44 4.62
CA VAL A 160 6.66 -1.26 3.96
C VAL A 160 7.02 -2.75 4.02
N SER A 161 8.30 -3.11 3.79
CA SER A 161 8.72 -4.52 3.83
C SER A 161 8.52 -5.16 5.21
N VAL A 162 8.85 -4.43 6.27
CA VAL A 162 8.64 -4.90 7.64
C VAL A 162 7.14 -4.98 7.97
N TYR A 163 6.37 -3.93 7.71
CA TYR A 163 4.93 -3.93 7.98
C TYR A 163 4.18 -4.99 7.16
N ARG A 164 4.56 -5.23 5.90
CA ARG A 164 3.95 -6.29 5.07
C ARG A 164 4.15 -7.67 5.69
N LYS A 165 5.38 -7.99 6.11
CA LYS A 165 5.71 -9.24 6.79
C LYS A 165 4.82 -9.48 8.02
N TYR A 166 4.66 -8.46 8.85
CA TYR A 166 3.90 -8.59 10.09
C TYR A 166 2.39 -8.47 9.91
N LEU A 167 1.94 -7.80 8.86
CA LEU A 167 0.52 -7.81 8.50
C LEU A 167 0.08 -9.20 8.03
N ASP A 168 0.89 -9.87 7.21
CA ASP A 168 0.62 -11.26 6.79
C ASP A 168 0.59 -12.20 8.01
N LEU A 169 1.57 -12.08 8.92
CA LEU A 169 1.59 -12.84 10.16
C LEU A 169 0.37 -12.57 11.05
N ALA A 170 -0.06 -11.32 11.17
CA ALA A 170 -1.23 -10.95 11.96
C ALA A 170 -2.51 -11.56 11.39
N LEU A 171 -2.69 -11.51 10.07
CA LEU A 171 -3.83 -12.14 9.39
C LEU A 171 -3.84 -13.66 9.61
N ASP A 172 -2.71 -14.32 9.45
CA ASP A 172 -2.58 -15.77 9.70
C ASP A 172 -2.92 -16.15 11.15
N CYS A 173 -2.52 -15.30 12.12
CA CYS A 173 -2.85 -15.52 13.53
C CYS A 173 -4.34 -15.35 13.81
N ILE A 174 -4.99 -14.36 13.18
CA ILE A 174 -6.43 -14.11 13.32
C ILE A 174 -7.23 -15.26 12.70
N ASP A 175 -6.87 -15.70 11.51
CA ASP A 175 -7.55 -16.80 10.82
C ASP A 175 -7.45 -18.11 11.61
N ARG A 176 -6.28 -18.44 12.16
CA ARG A 176 -6.10 -19.60 13.03
C ARG A 176 -6.96 -19.52 14.29
N LYS A 177 -7.06 -18.35 14.93
CA LYS A 177 -7.88 -18.11 16.11
C LYS A 177 -9.38 -18.31 15.79
N GLN A 178 -9.84 -17.78 14.65
CA GLN A 178 -11.24 -17.93 14.21
C GLN A 178 -11.56 -19.38 13.84
N GLY A 179 -10.64 -20.07 13.17
CA GLY A 179 -10.78 -21.50 12.85
C GLY A 179 -10.87 -22.35 14.12
N ALA A 180 -10.02 -22.12 15.12
CA ALA A 180 -10.06 -22.80 16.41
C ALA A 180 -11.36 -22.52 17.18
N ALA A 181 -11.86 -21.28 17.16
CA ALA A 181 -13.13 -20.91 17.81
C ALA A 181 -14.32 -21.64 17.16
N LYS A 182 -14.39 -21.73 15.83
CA LYS A 182 -15.44 -22.48 15.11
C LYS A 182 -15.41 -23.97 15.45
N HIS A 183 -14.23 -24.57 15.58
CA HIS A 183 -14.11 -25.96 15.98
C HIS A 183 -14.55 -26.20 17.44
N THR A 184 -14.29 -25.25 18.33
CA THR A 184 -14.71 -25.32 19.75
C THR A 184 -16.23 -25.15 19.89
N GLU A 185 -16.85 -24.24 19.13
CA GLU A 185 -18.30 -24.08 19.11
C GLU A 185 -19.01 -25.31 18.50
N ALA A 186 -18.46 -25.87 17.42
CA ALA A 186 -18.97 -27.09 16.82
C ALA A 186 -18.85 -28.31 17.77
N ALA A 187 -17.77 -28.36 18.58
CA ALA A 187 -17.62 -29.37 19.62
C ALA A 187 -18.60 -29.16 20.77
N ALA A 188 -18.77 -27.90 21.25
CA ALA A 188 -19.70 -27.56 22.31
C ALA A 188 -21.16 -27.85 21.93
N THR A 189 -21.57 -27.50 20.70
CA THR A 189 -22.91 -27.83 20.19
C THR A 189 -23.14 -29.33 20.02
N SER A 190 -22.08 -30.11 19.79
CA SER A 190 -22.14 -31.58 19.73
C SER A 190 -22.22 -32.19 21.13
N GLU A 191 -21.63 -31.57 22.16
CA GLU A 191 -21.75 -31.99 23.57
C GLU A 191 -23.09 -31.58 24.20
N GLU A 192 -23.60 -30.40 23.90
CA GLU A 192 -24.95 -29.97 24.35
C GLU A 192 -26.06 -30.90 23.81
N LYS A 193 -25.93 -31.34 22.55
CA LYS A 193 -26.85 -32.36 22.00
C LYS A 193 -26.75 -33.73 22.71
N ARG A 194 -25.61 -34.04 23.32
CA ARG A 194 -25.43 -35.28 24.14
C ARG A 194 -25.87 -35.12 25.58
N HIS A 195 -25.96 -33.88 26.11
CA HIS A 195 -26.37 -33.57 27.48
C HIS A 195 -27.83 -33.14 27.64
N ALA A 196 -28.59 -32.96 26.56
CA ALA A 196 -30.04 -32.66 26.60
C ALA A 196 -30.90 -33.83 27.16
N GLU A 197 -30.29 -34.96 27.52
CA GLU A 197 -30.96 -36.13 28.12
C GLU A 197 -30.73 -36.27 29.64
N ARG A 198 -30.27 -35.24 30.37
CA ARG A 198 -30.12 -35.30 31.84
C ARG A 198 -30.80 -34.13 32.53
N PRO A 199 -31.57 -34.35 33.61
CA PRO A 199 -32.37 -33.31 34.27
C PRO A 199 -31.54 -32.35 35.12
N ALA A 200 -32.01 -31.11 35.20
CA ALA A 200 -31.39 -29.94 35.84
C ALA A 200 -31.21 -30.10 37.36
N MET A 201 -30.08 -29.62 37.87
CA MET A 201 -29.91 -29.14 39.25
C MET A 201 -29.30 -27.74 39.24
N ALA A 202 -29.76 -26.93 40.22
CA ALA A 202 -29.72 -25.49 40.27
C ALA A 202 -28.38 -24.83 40.65
N GLY A 203 -28.20 -23.58 40.23
CA GLY A 203 -27.66 -22.50 41.05
C GLY A 203 -26.18 -22.18 40.89
N GLY A 204 -25.85 -21.09 40.25
CA GLY A 204 -24.53 -20.45 40.29
C GLY A 204 -24.53 -19.07 39.63
N GLN A 205 -24.51 -18.02 40.45
CA GLN A 205 -24.44 -16.61 40.05
C GLN A 205 -23.15 -16.32 39.25
N ARG A 206 -23.28 -15.69 38.10
CA ARG A 206 -22.17 -15.12 37.35
C ARG A 206 -21.95 -13.67 37.77
N SER A 207 -20.87 -13.42 38.49
CA SER A 207 -20.35 -12.08 38.74
C SER A 207 -19.67 -11.55 37.45
N GLY A 208 -20.07 -10.34 37.03
CA GLY A 208 -19.45 -9.62 35.94
C GLY A 208 -18.03 -9.23 36.26
N VAL A 209 -17.11 -9.51 35.35
CA VAL A 209 -15.75 -8.98 35.33
C VAL A 209 -15.65 -8.01 34.18
N SER A 210 -15.70 -6.73 34.52
CA SER A 210 -15.26 -5.60 33.71
C SER A 210 -13.72 -5.59 33.69
N GLY A 211 -13.14 -5.43 32.50
CA GLY A 211 -11.71 -5.19 32.37
C GLY A 211 -11.09 -6.03 31.26
N THR A 212 -11.29 -5.67 30.00
CA THR A 212 -10.57 -6.26 28.88
C THR A 212 -9.18 -5.65 28.77
N ALA A 213 -8.21 -6.21 29.53
CA ALA A 213 -6.80 -6.11 29.13
C ALA A 213 -6.67 -6.79 27.77
N ALA A 214 -6.19 -6.07 26.77
CA ALA A 214 -5.93 -6.60 25.43
C ALA A 214 -5.01 -7.82 25.58
N LYS A 215 -5.54 -9.03 25.40
CA LYS A 215 -4.76 -10.26 25.37
C LYS A 215 -3.93 -10.23 24.09
N GLN A 216 -2.62 -10.03 24.22
CA GLN A 216 -1.69 -10.27 23.11
C GLN A 216 -1.93 -11.67 22.54
N MET A 217 -2.02 -11.76 21.20
CA MET A 217 -2.10 -13.06 20.54
C MET A 217 -0.84 -13.86 20.84
N PRO A 218 -0.94 -15.08 21.35
CA PRO A 218 0.24 -15.83 21.84
C PRO A 218 1.30 -16.07 20.77
N ASP A 219 0.93 -16.09 19.48
CA ASP A 219 1.80 -16.38 18.36
C ASP A 219 2.27 -15.13 17.57
N TYR A 220 1.74 -13.94 17.88
CA TYR A 220 2.15 -12.72 17.23
C TYR A 220 3.26 -12.03 18.02
N ARG A 221 4.47 -12.07 17.48
CA ARG A 221 5.64 -11.39 18.06
C ARG A 221 6.47 -10.74 16.97
N VAL A 222 6.88 -9.50 17.23
CA VAL A 222 7.78 -8.76 16.33
C VAL A 222 9.22 -9.05 16.75
N ALA A 223 10.04 -9.49 15.80
CA ALA A 223 11.46 -9.76 16.05
C ALA A 223 12.23 -8.45 16.33
N GLU A 224 13.17 -8.51 17.27
CA GLU A 224 13.97 -7.35 17.66
C GLU A 224 14.81 -6.79 16.50
N GLU A 225 15.23 -7.64 15.55
CA GLU A 225 15.95 -7.23 14.35
C GLU A 225 15.07 -6.33 13.46
N ASP A 226 13.78 -6.65 13.31
CA ASP A 226 12.84 -5.86 12.52
C ASP A 226 12.49 -4.54 13.23
N LEU A 227 12.32 -4.57 14.56
CA LEU A 227 12.18 -3.35 15.36
C LEU A 227 13.43 -2.46 15.24
N ARG A 228 14.63 -3.08 15.27
CA ARG A 228 15.88 -2.37 15.04
C ARG A 228 15.91 -1.75 13.64
N THR A 229 15.52 -2.49 12.61
CA THR A 229 15.44 -1.97 11.22
C THR A 229 14.57 -0.72 11.15
N LEU A 230 13.38 -0.73 11.75
CA LEU A 230 12.50 0.45 11.80
C LEU A 230 13.14 1.65 12.51
N ARG A 231 13.87 1.40 13.62
CA ARG A 231 14.58 2.44 14.37
C ARG A 231 15.78 3.01 13.62
N GLU A 232 16.52 2.17 12.88
CA GLU A 232 17.72 2.59 12.14
C GLU A 232 17.39 3.35 10.86
N ILE A 233 16.26 3.05 10.19
CA ILE A 233 15.86 3.78 8.97
C ILE A 233 15.47 5.22 9.32
N PHE A 234 14.66 5.42 10.32
CA PHE A 234 14.26 6.73 10.83
C PHE A 234 13.38 6.58 12.08
N ASP A 235 13.79 7.17 13.19
CA ASP A 235 13.01 7.15 14.42
C ASP A 235 13.23 8.41 15.26
N ARG A 236 12.14 9.02 15.74
CA ARG A 236 12.11 10.10 16.73
C ARG A 236 11.61 9.63 18.09
N GLY A 237 11.73 8.32 18.39
CA GLY A 237 11.14 7.63 19.53
C GLY A 237 9.78 7.06 19.16
N GLY A 238 9.69 5.73 19.12
CA GLY A 238 8.45 5.04 18.81
C GLY A 238 7.39 5.25 19.89
N THR A 239 6.12 5.42 19.47
CA THR A 239 4.96 5.46 20.37
C THR A 239 3.79 4.73 19.74
N SER A 240 2.96 4.09 20.58
CA SER A 240 1.67 3.54 20.13
C SER A 240 0.61 4.64 19.84
N SER A 241 1.00 5.91 19.84
CA SER A 241 0.10 7.04 19.65
C SER A 241 -1.05 7.03 20.68
N TYR A 242 -2.25 7.37 20.25
CA TYR A 242 -3.45 7.39 21.10
C TYR A 242 -4.17 6.04 21.16
N LEU A 243 -3.68 5.00 20.49
CA LEU A 243 -4.38 3.73 20.34
C LEU A 243 -4.74 3.06 21.68
N LYS A 244 -3.85 3.17 22.69
CA LYS A 244 -4.07 2.57 24.03
C LYS A 244 -4.58 3.57 25.06
N LYS A 245 -4.20 4.86 24.94
CA LYS A 245 -4.59 5.92 25.89
C LYS A 245 -4.53 7.28 25.23
N HIS A 246 -5.39 8.21 25.66
CA HIS A 246 -5.33 9.62 25.29
C HIS A 246 -4.37 10.42 26.17
N ASN A 247 -3.82 11.51 25.64
CA ASN A 247 -3.07 12.55 26.35
C ASN A 247 -1.86 12.02 27.19
N GLY A 248 -1.03 11.20 26.59
CA GLY A 248 0.21 10.75 27.22
C GLY A 248 1.35 11.77 27.08
N ALA A 249 1.90 12.25 28.21
CA ALA A 249 3.10 13.10 28.23
C ALA A 249 4.31 12.43 27.57
N ASP A 250 4.33 11.12 27.55
CA ASP A 250 5.32 10.26 26.89
C ASP A 250 5.34 10.39 25.34
N MET A 251 4.33 11.03 24.76
CA MET A 251 4.25 11.27 23.31
C MET A 251 5.12 12.44 22.84
N ILE A 252 5.60 13.30 23.74
CA ILE A 252 6.43 14.46 23.42
C ILE A 252 7.90 14.10 23.53
N ALA A 253 8.70 14.44 22.51
CA ALA A 253 10.15 14.32 22.53
C ALA A 253 10.76 15.66 22.97
N LEU A 254 10.88 15.87 24.29
CA LEU A 254 11.35 17.13 24.89
C LEU A 254 12.83 17.44 24.58
N SER A 255 13.64 16.41 24.43
CA SER A 255 15.05 16.56 24.07
C SER A 255 15.25 16.53 22.58
N GLU A 256 16.25 17.27 22.10
CA GLU A 256 16.73 17.12 20.74
C GLU A 256 17.14 15.67 20.51
N LYS A 257 16.50 15.00 19.58
CA LYS A 257 17.08 13.78 19.06
C LYS A 257 18.24 14.20 18.16
N LYS A 258 19.43 13.90 18.59
CA LYS A 258 20.56 13.81 17.68
C LYS A 258 20.13 12.83 16.60
N PHE A 259 20.08 13.30 15.35
CA PHE A 259 19.91 12.42 14.21
C PHE A 259 20.97 11.33 14.33
N ARG A 260 20.55 10.15 14.74
CA ARG A 260 21.45 9.01 14.77
C ARG A 260 21.86 8.77 13.33
N ALA A 261 23.15 8.59 13.09
CA ALA A 261 23.59 8.18 11.78
C ALA A 261 22.84 6.91 11.42
N VAL A 262 22.15 6.93 10.29
CA VAL A 262 21.43 5.76 9.76
C VAL A 262 22.46 4.65 9.60
N ASP A 263 22.16 3.45 10.08
CA ASP A 263 23.02 2.30 9.86
C ASP A 263 23.14 2.04 8.36
N GLN A 264 24.33 2.26 7.81
CA GLN A 264 24.59 2.17 6.39
C GLN A 264 24.32 0.76 5.87
N THR A 265 24.60 -0.27 6.67
CA THR A 265 24.40 -1.66 6.28
C THR A 265 22.91 -2.00 6.10
N VAL A 266 22.05 -1.44 6.95
CA VAL A 266 20.57 -1.56 6.82
C VAL A 266 20.11 -0.84 5.56
N THR A 267 20.64 0.35 5.31
CA THR A 267 20.32 1.14 4.11
C THR A 267 20.70 0.41 2.83
N GLU A 268 21.92 -0.08 2.75
CA GLU A 268 22.43 -0.82 1.59
C GLU A 268 21.66 -2.11 1.32
N ARG A 269 21.30 -2.85 2.38
CA ARG A 269 20.47 -4.05 2.26
C ARG A 269 19.09 -3.74 1.66
N ILE A 270 18.44 -2.68 2.13
CA ILE A 270 17.13 -2.26 1.62
C ILE A 270 17.24 -1.74 0.18
N GLN A 271 18.27 -0.94 -0.10
CA GLN A 271 18.57 -0.41 -1.43
C GLN A 271 18.68 -1.55 -2.43
N ALA A 272 19.56 -2.52 -2.16
CA ALA A 272 19.79 -3.66 -3.03
C ALA A 272 18.55 -4.57 -3.18
N ALA A 273 17.79 -4.77 -2.09
CA ALA A 273 16.64 -5.68 -2.10
C ALA A 273 15.42 -5.11 -2.84
N TYR A 274 15.18 -3.79 -2.78
CA TYR A 274 13.90 -3.20 -3.18
C TYR A 274 14.01 -2.04 -4.16
N ILE A 275 15.10 -1.33 -4.23
CA ILE A 275 15.24 -0.12 -5.04
C ILE A 275 16.04 -0.38 -6.30
N ASP A 276 17.20 -1.05 -6.19
CA ASP A 276 18.07 -1.34 -7.33
C ASP A 276 17.53 -2.48 -8.20
N ARG A 277 16.50 -3.19 -7.76
CA ARG A 277 15.83 -4.20 -8.57
C ARG A 277 14.86 -3.53 -9.54
N ASN A 278 15.20 -3.57 -10.82
CA ASN A 278 14.25 -3.26 -11.89
C ASN A 278 13.15 -4.33 -11.86
N ARG A 279 11.96 -3.96 -11.41
CA ARG A 279 10.76 -4.80 -11.57
C ARG A 279 10.31 -4.67 -13.01
N THR A 280 10.40 -5.76 -13.74
CA THR A 280 9.89 -5.86 -15.10
C THR A 280 8.65 -6.71 -15.15
N ILE A 281 7.77 -6.42 -16.10
CA ILE A 281 6.61 -7.24 -16.42
C ILE A 281 7.12 -8.37 -17.32
N THR A 282 6.86 -9.61 -16.93
CA THR A 282 7.21 -10.77 -17.77
C THR A 282 6.14 -10.95 -18.84
N VAL A 283 6.56 -11.01 -20.10
CA VAL A 283 5.72 -11.28 -21.27
C VAL A 283 6.33 -12.42 -22.08
N ASP A 284 5.50 -13.25 -22.68
CA ASP A 284 5.93 -14.30 -23.60
C ASP A 284 5.96 -13.76 -25.03
N ALA A 285 6.85 -14.27 -25.84
CA ALA A 285 7.08 -13.83 -27.20
C ALA A 285 7.05 -14.98 -28.19
N ALA A 286 6.29 -14.82 -29.28
CA ALA A 286 6.32 -15.72 -30.42
C ALA A 286 6.73 -14.94 -31.67
N MET A 287 7.84 -15.34 -32.30
CA MET A 287 8.38 -14.73 -33.50
C MET A 287 8.25 -15.69 -34.67
N ASP A 288 7.65 -15.23 -35.76
CA ASP A 288 7.60 -15.95 -37.03
C ASP A 288 8.37 -15.18 -38.12
N MET A 289 9.19 -15.89 -38.84
CA MET A 289 10.04 -15.35 -39.91
C MET A 289 10.00 -16.29 -41.11
N THR A 290 9.18 -15.94 -42.10
CA THR A 290 9.06 -16.72 -43.36
C THR A 290 9.65 -15.92 -44.50
N VAL A 291 10.57 -16.51 -45.29
CA VAL A 291 11.18 -15.87 -46.46
C VAL A 291 10.08 -15.41 -47.45
N GLY A 292 10.16 -14.13 -47.83
CA GLY A 292 9.20 -13.49 -48.73
C GLY A 292 7.92 -12.97 -48.05
N ALA A 293 7.81 -13.10 -46.73
CA ALA A 293 6.72 -12.54 -45.93
C ALA A 293 7.25 -11.53 -44.88
N PRO A 294 6.42 -10.64 -44.34
CA PRO A 294 6.77 -9.80 -43.22
C PRO A 294 7.12 -10.65 -41.97
N ALA A 295 8.06 -10.19 -41.16
CA ALA A 295 8.32 -10.79 -39.87
C ALA A 295 7.20 -10.41 -38.86
N VAL A 296 6.75 -11.39 -38.08
CA VAL A 296 5.63 -11.20 -37.12
C VAL A 296 6.11 -11.51 -35.72
N LEU A 297 5.88 -10.58 -34.78
CA LEU A 297 6.18 -10.75 -33.36
C LEU A 297 4.91 -10.59 -32.55
N THR A 298 4.48 -11.66 -31.90
CA THR A 298 3.34 -11.68 -30.98
C THR A 298 3.84 -11.69 -29.54
N LEU A 299 3.31 -10.80 -28.69
CA LEU A 299 3.54 -10.76 -27.26
C LEU A 299 2.27 -11.11 -26.53
N SER A 300 2.39 -11.91 -25.46
CA SER A 300 1.26 -12.34 -24.63
C SER A 300 1.63 -12.46 -23.17
N ASP A 301 0.63 -12.50 -22.28
CA ASP A 301 0.83 -12.76 -20.85
C ASP A 301 -0.22 -13.73 -20.28
N ALA A 302 0.00 -14.12 -19.03
CA ALA A 302 -0.91 -15.01 -18.28
C ALA A 302 -2.30 -14.40 -18.02
N ALA A 303 -2.48 -13.09 -18.17
CA ALA A 303 -3.78 -12.41 -18.05
C ALA A 303 -4.59 -12.44 -19.36
N GLY A 304 -4.05 -13.03 -20.42
CA GLY A 304 -4.70 -13.16 -21.73
C GLY A 304 -4.58 -11.93 -22.62
N ARG A 305 -3.76 -10.95 -22.27
CA ARG A 305 -3.45 -9.81 -23.16
C ARG A 305 -2.53 -10.29 -24.27
N MET A 306 -2.78 -9.82 -25.49
CA MET A 306 -2.01 -10.21 -26.67
C MET A 306 -1.92 -9.03 -27.65
N VAL A 307 -0.73 -8.80 -28.18
CA VAL A 307 -0.51 -7.86 -29.29
C VAL A 307 0.37 -8.52 -30.34
N THR A 308 0.16 -8.14 -31.60
CA THR A 308 0.96 -8.64 -32.72
C THR A 308 1.50 -7.45 -33.50
N ALA A 309 2.82 -7.36 -33.61
CA ALA A 309 3.52 -6.40 -34.46
C ALA A 309 3.97 -7.11 -35.73
N VAL A 310 3.77 -6.45 -36.86
CA VAL A 310 4.16 -6.93 -38.19
C VAL A 310 5.19 -5.96 -38.76
N SER A 311 6.28 -6.47 -39.30
CA SER A 311 7.30 -5.62 -39.90
C SER A 311 6.83 -5.01 -41.25
N GLU A 312 7.34 -3.84 -41.57
CA GLU A 312 7.14 -3.22 -42.89
C GLU A 312 7.98 -3.94 -43.97
N ASP A 313 9.13 -4.45 -43.61
CA ASP A 313 10.05 -5.12 -44.54
C ASP A 313 9.80 -6.64 -44.57
N LEU A 314 10.06 -7.23 -45.71
CA LEU A 314 10.00 -8.67 -45.89
C LEU A 314 11.25 -9.35 -45.39
N VAL A 315 11.10 -10.58 -44.90
CA VAL A 315 12.23 -11.48 -44.61
C VAL A 315 12.87 -11.90 -45.92
N LEU A 316 14.15 -11.68 -46.10
CA LEU A 316 14.89 -11.96 -47.31
C LEU A 316 15.51 -13.38 -47.32
N PRO A 317 15.75 -13.99 -48.47
CA PRO A 317 16.59 -15.17 -48.53
C PRO A 317 18.05 -14.80 -48.18
N ALA A 318 18.72 -15.67 -47.42
CA ALA A 318 20.12 -15.47 -47.03
C ALA A 318 21.06 -15.71 -48.23
N GLU A 319 21.93 -14.77 -48.52
CA GLU A 319 22.93 -14.89 -49.60
C GLU A 319 24.16 -15.71 -49.14
N GLN A 320 24.50 -15.71 -47.86
CA GLN A 320 25.67 -16.39 -47.32
C GLN A 320 25.32 -17.31 -46.15
N ARG A 321 24.88 -16.71 -45.03
CA ARG A 321 24.56 -17.46 -43.79
C ARG A 321 23.14 -17.19 -43.34
N PRO A 322 22.28 -18.22 -43.26
CA PRO A 322 20.96 -18.10 -42.71
C PRO A 322 20.98 -17.71 -41.21
N MET A 323 20.00 -16.91 -40.81
CA MET A 323 19.83 -16.51 -39.43
C MET A 323 19.39 -17.70 -38.56
N GLN A 324 20.07 -17.91 -37.44
CA GLN A 324 19.77 -19.03 -36.57
C GLN A 324 18.72 -18.62 -35.50
N VAL A 325 17.83 -19.55 -35.15
CA VAL A 325 16.80 -19.38 -34.10
C VAL A 325 17.42 -18.79 -32.80
N ALA A 326 18.51 -19.37 -32.33
CA ALA A 326 19.20 -18.91 -31.11
C ALA A 326 19.72 -17.45 -31.23
N GLU A 327 20.10 -17.00 -32.42
CA GLU A 327 20.56 -15.60 -32.65
C GLU A 327 19.37 -14.64 -32.56
N VAL A 328 18.21 -15.01 -33.12
CA VAL A 328 16.98 -14.21 -33.05
C VAL A 328 16.51 -14.13 -31.61
N GLU A 329 16.42 -15.26 -30.90
CA GLU A 329 16.02 -15.32 -29.50
C GLU A 329 16.94 -14.45 -28.62
N ALA A 330 18.25 -14.56 -28.75
CA ALA A 330 19.22 -13.76 -28.00
C ALA A 330 19.07 -12.26 -28.25
N ARG A 331 18.60 -11.84 -29.42
CA ARG A 331 18.32 -10.45 -29.75
C ARG A 331 16.99 -9.98 -29.19
N LEU A 332 15.95 -10.81 -29.24
CA LEU A 332 14.65 -10.51 -28.64
C LEU A 332 14.78 -10.29 -27.14
N ARG A 333 15.50 -11.13 -26.43
CA ARG A 333 15.70 -11.03 -24.96
C ARG A 333 16.42 -9.74 -24.50
N LYS A 334 16.92 -8.90 -25.41
CA LYS A 334 17.56 -7.61 -25.07
C LYS A 334 16.51 -6.51 -24.86
N THR A 335 15.81 -6.55 -23.74
CA THR A 335 14.75 -5.61 -23.37
C THR A 335 15.22 -4.44 -22.47
N GLY A 336 16.53 -4.27 -22.31
CA GLY A 336 17.12 -3.25 -21.44
C GLY A 336 16.56 -1.84 -21.73
N GLY A 337 16.26 -1.07 -20.66
CA GLY A 337 15.64 0.24 -20.77
C GLY A 337 14.11 0.24 -20.96
N THR A 338 13.46 -0.94 -20.93
CA THR A 338 12.00 -1.09 -20.97
C THR A 338 11.45 -1.63 -19.63
N ALA A 339 10.15 -1.53 -19.44
CA ALA A 339 9.43 -2.11 -18.29
C ALA A 339 9.24 -3.64 -18.41
N PHE A 340 9.81 -4.30 -19.43
CA PHE A 340 9.49 -5.68 -19.78
C PHE A 340 10.71 -6.60 -19.76
N THR A 341 10.46 -7.88 -19.45
CA THR A 341 11.37 -9.00 -19.70
C THR A 341 10.62 -10.12 -20.39
N PHE A 342 11.27 -10.85 -21.30
CA PHE A 342 10.66 -12.01 -21.92
C PHE A 342 10.81 -13.27 -21.04
N GLY A 343 9.66 -13.94 -20.82
CA GLY A 343 9.55 -15.26 -20.21
C GLY A 343 9.86 -16.34 -21.23
N ASP A 344 8.84 -17.00 -21.79
CA ASP A 344 8.98 -17.92 -22.90
C ASP A 344 9.20 -17.14 -24.22
N VAL A 345 10.13 -17.62 -25.05
CA VAL A 345 10.42 -17.02 -26.36
C VAL A 345 10.46 -18.15 -27.39
N GLN A 346 9.45 -18.19 -28.22
CA GLN A 346 9.34 -19.13 -29.33
C GLN A 346 9.73 -18.43 -30.62
N VAL A 347 10.64 -19.00 -31.36
CA VAL A 347 11.10 -18.46 -32.64
C VAL A 347 10.96 -19.52 -33.74
N SER A 348 10.18 -19.22 -34.76
CA SER A 348 10.01 -20.02 -35.97
C SER A 348 10.67 -19.33 -37.15
N VAL A 349 11.59 -20.02 -37.82
CA VAL A 349 12.28 -19.51 -39.03
C VAL A 349 12.04 -20.50 -40.15
N HIS A 350 11.39 -20.03 -41.22
CA HIS A 350 11.01 -20.86 -42.36
C HIS A 350 11.84 -20.49 -43.61
N GLY A 351 12.62 -21.46 -44.08
CA GLY A 351 13.58 -21.30 -45.18
C GLY A 351 14.92 -20.71 -44.72
N ASP A 352 15.84 -20.51 -45.67
CA ASP A 352 17.14 -19.88 -45.41
C ASP A 352 16.94 -18.35 -45.28
N ALA A 353 16.47 -17.94 -44.10
CA ALA A 353 16.06 -16.58 -43.87
C ALA A 353 17.21 -15.66 -43.46
N PHE A 354 17.16 -14.41 -43.94
CA PHE A 354 17.96 -13.30 -43.47
C PHE A 354 17.06 -12.12 -43.10
N TYR A 355 17.29 -11.53 -41.94
CA TYR A 355 16.59 -10.33 -41.52
C TYR A 355 17.54 -9.37 -40.79
N PRO A 356 17.63 -8.08 -41.18
CA PRO A 356 18.58 -7.15 -40.59
C PRO A 356 18.35 -6.99 -39.09
N VAL A 357 19.41 -7.07 -38.29
CA VAL A 357 19.37 -6.96 -36.82
C VAL A 357 18.74 -5.63 -36.37
N GLY A 358 18.99 -4.54 -37.11
CA GLY A 358 18.35 -3.23 -36.86
C GLY A 358 16.83 -3.30 -36.94
N ARG A 359 16.29 -3.96 -37.96
CA ARG A 359 14.85 -4.14 -38.18
C ARG A 359 14.22 -5.08 -37.13
N LEU A 360 14.94 -6.13 -36.75
CA LEU A 360 14.50 -7.00 -35.66
C LEU A 360 14.38 -6.24 -34.33
N ASN A 361 15.34 -5.36 -34.03
CA ASN A 361 15.28 -4.51 -32.84
C ASN A 361 14.15 -3.47 -32.91
N GLU A 362 13.84 -2.95 -34.10
CA GLU A 362 12.73 -2.03 -34.34
C GLU A 362 11.38 -2.74 -34.12
N LEU A 363 11.18 -3.91 -34.72
CA LEU A 363 9.98 -4.72 -34.55
C LEU A 363 9.73 -5.05 -33.06
N ARG A 364 10.80 -5.45 -32.34
CA ARG A 364 10.72 -5.67 -30.89
C ARG A 364 10.27 -4.42 -30.13
N ARG A 365 10.82 -3.23 -30.42
CA ARG A 365 10.44 -1.98 -29.76
C ARG A 365 8.99 -1.62 -30.07
N THR A 366 8.57 -1.79 -31.30
CA THR A 366 7.18 -1.56 -31.73
C THR A 366 6.22 -2.49 -30.98
N ALA A 367 6.53 -3.80 -30.91
CA ALA A 367 5.71 -4.76 -30.19
C ALA A 367 5.59 -4.42 -28.71
N LEU A 368 6.70 -4.05 -28.04
CA LEU A 368 6.69 -3.66 -26.63
C LEU A 368 5.90 -2.36 -26.40
N ALA A 369 6.00 -1.38 -27.28
CA ALA A 369 5.20 -0.15 -27.20
C ALA A 369 3.70 -0.42 -27.35
N MET A 370 3.32 -1.25 -28.33
CA MET A 370 1.92 -1.69 -28.52
C MET A 370 1.41 -2.44 -27.27
N TYR A 371 2.24 -3.27 -26.68
CA TYR A 371 1.88 -4.02 -25.47
C TYR A 371 1.72 -3.10 -24.26
N GLU A 372 2.55 -2.08 -24.11
CA GLU A 372 2.40 -1.04 -23.08
C GLU A 372 1.07 -0.27 -23.25
N GLU A 373 0.72 0.11 -24.49
CA GLU A 373 -0.56 0.75 -24.80
C GLU A 373 -1.76 -0.16 -24.46
N GLU A 374 -1.67 -1.46 -24.71
CA GLU A 374 -2.72 -2.42 -24.36
C GLU A 374 -2.93 -2.54 -22.84
N ILE A 375 -1.84 -2.55 -22.07
CA ILE A 375 -1.92 -2.50 -20.60
C ILE A 375 -2.62 -1.22 -20.16
N LEU A 376 -2.24 -0.08 -20.73
CA LEU A 376 -2.78 1.23 -20.35
C LEU A 376 -4.25 1.39 -20.77
N ARG A 377 -4.65 0.78 -21.88
CA ARG A 377 -6.04 0.81 -22.37
C ARG A 377 -7.02 0.24 -21.36
N GLY A 378 -6.67 -0.87 -20.69
CA GLY A 378 -7.48 -1.46 -19.64
C GLY A 378 -7.65 -0.57 -18.40
N SER A 379 -6.78 0.45 -18.24
CA SER A 379 -6.81 1.41 -17.12
C SER A 379 -7.47 2.75 -17.49
N GLN A 380 -7.94 2.92 -18.73
CA GLN A 380 -8.62 4.15 -19.15
C GLN A 380 -10.05 4.18 -18.61
N ARG A 381 -10.43 5.30 -17.98
CA ARG A 381 -11.79 5.55 -17.52
C ARG A 381 -12.54 6.43 -18.52
N THR A 382 -13.80 6.13 -18.76
CA THR A 382 -14.66 6.95 -19.59
C THR A 382 -15.23 8.12 -18.79
N TYR A 383 -15.19 9.30 -19.38
CA TYR A 383 -15.80 10.51 -18.84
C TYR A 383 -17.33 10.46 -19.05
N ALA A 384 -18.09 10.62 -17.97
CA ALA A 384 -19.53 10.78 -18.08
C ALA A 384 -19.84 12.17 -18.63
N ALA A 385 -20.45 12.24 -19.81
CA ALA A 385 -20.91 13.52 -20.38
C ALA A 385 -21.82 14.23 -19.36
N GLN A 386 -21.53 15.49 -19.03
CA GLN A 386 -22.43 16.30 -18.25
C GLN A 386 -23.76 16.39 -19.00
N SER A 387 -24.83 15.85 -18.43
CA SER A 387 -26.16 16.28 -18.84
C SER A 387 -26.29 17.74 -18.38
N ASP A 388 -26.47 18.66 -19.31
CA ASP A 388 -26.81 20.04 -19.05
C ASP A 388 -27.97 20.09 -18.02
N ARG A 389 -27.66 20.47 -16.77
CA ARG A 389 -28.62 20.83 -15.74
C ARG A 389 -28.21 22.12 -15.08
#